data_2a91b48dfa4c3ac0364def817ac632b6
#
_entry.id   2a91b48dfa4c3ac0364def817ac632b6
#
_cell.length_a   1.000
_cell.length_b   1.000
_cell.length_c   1.000
_cell.angle_alpha   90.00
_cell.angle_beta   90.00
_cell.angle_gamma   90.00
#
_symmetry.space_group_name_H-M   'P 1'
#
loop_
_entity.id
_entity.type
_entity.pdbx_description
1 polymer ?
#
loop_
_entity_poly.entity_id
_entity_poly.type
_entity_poly.pdbx_seq_one_letter_code
_entity_poly.pdbx_strand_id
1 'polypeptide(L)'
;MVRGLDLFQHHFADYMDHYVLIGGSACSLAFDAANVEFRATKDLDLVLTLEVLNDDFAKRLWQFVQEGQYSTYQRSKDKDAFYRFHSPADRRFPHMLELFARNPGFELAEGSHLTPITWEQVDDADAKSLSAILMNDAYYKLIHDNKIVQNGVMTVGALHLVPLKARAWLDMIERRDSGIHVDDKELKKHRNDIIRLHGILDAQMRVELENSIKADMINVLNRLPGEDIEPKHLGSRRPLEAIMADLRSIYLQQ
;
A
#
# COMPACT_ATOMS: atom_id res chain seq x y z
N MET A 1 6.42 6.77 14.17
CA MET A 1 5.38 5.83 14.66
C MET A 1 4.06 6.15 13.97
N VAL A 2 3.37 5.17 13.40
CA VAL A 2 2.08 5.35 12.71
C VAL A 2 0.97 5.49 13.74
N ARG A 3 0.14 6.51 13.60
CA ARG A 3 -0.97 6.77 14.52
C ARG A 3 -1.94 5.57 14.58
N GLY A 4 -2.21 5.09 15.79
CA GLY A 4 -3.20 4.03 16.05
C GLY A 4 -2.77 2.63 15.63
N LEU A 5 -1.54 2.45 15.15
CA LEU A 5 -1.04 1.14 14.76
C LEU A 5 -0.94 0.18 15.95
N ASP A 6 -0.50 0.66 17.11
CA ASP A 6 -0.40 -0.17 18.33
C ASP A 6 -1.79 -0.66 18.77
N LEU A 7 -2.80 0.21 18.67
CA LEU A 7 -4.18 -0.15 18.99
C LEU A 7 -4.73 -1.17 17.99
N PHE A 8 -4.47 -0.97 16.69
CA PHE A 8 -4.82 -1.92 15.64
C PHE A 8 -4.16 -3.28 15.87
N GLN A 9 -2.84 -3.29 16.10
CA GLN A 9 -2.07 -4.49 16.40
C GLN A 9 -2.66 -5.28 17.57
N HIS A 10 -2.93 -4.60 18.69
CA HIS A 10 -3.52 -5.25 19.87
C HIS A 10 -4.90 -5.85 19.57
N HIS A 11 -5.72 -5.12 18.83
CA HIS A 11 -7.09 -5.53 18.51
C HIS A 11 -7.14 -6.73 17.54
N PHE A 12 -6.18 -6.83 16.62
CA PHE A 12 -6.10 -7.88 15.60
C PHE A 12 -4.95 -8.89 15.83
N ALA A 13 -4.46 -9.02 17.06
CA ALA A 13 -3.34 -9.92 17.36
C ALA A 13 -3.63 -11.38 16.95
N ASP A 14 -4.86 -11.86 17.14
CA ASP A 14 -5.29 -13.23 16.79
C ASP A 14 -5.67 -13.38 15.30
N TYR A 15 -5.61 -12.30 14.52
CA TYR A 15 -6.05 -12.24 13.13
C TYR A 15 -4.95 -11.78 12.17
N MET A 16 -3.69 -11.93 12.54
CA MET A 16 -2.56 -11.44 11.72
C MET A 16 -2.54 -12.02 10.30
N ASP A 17 -2.99 -13.26 10.12
CA ASP A 17 -3.01 -13.93 8.83
C ASP A 17 -4.14 -13.45 7.90
N HIS A 18 -5.11 -12.69 8.42
CA HIS A 18 -6.29 -12.23 7.69
C HIS A 18 -6.06 -10.98 6.86
N TYR A 19 -4.92 -10.31 7.06
CA TYR A 19 -4.57 -9.09 6.34
C TYR A 19 -3.07 -8.97 6.09
N VAL A 20 -2.71 -8.11 5.15
CA VAL A 20 -1.33 -7.64 4.95
C VAL A 20 -1.34 -6.12 4.88
N LEU A 21 -0.63 -5.45 5.78
CA LEU A 21 -0.44 -4.01 5.75
C LEU A 21 0.52 -3.66 4.61
N ILE A 22 0.11 -2.72 3.77
CA ILE A 22 0.90 -2.18 2.66
C ILE A 22 0.96 -0.64 2.74
N GLY A 23 1.30 0.02 1.65
CA GLY A 23 1.20 1.48 1.55
C GLY A 23 2.23 2.26 2.36
N GLY A 24 1.83 3.42 2.85
CA GLY A 24 2.69 4.34 3.60
C GLY A 24 3.07 3.80 4.96
N SER A 25 2.15 3.16 5.65
CA SER A 25 2.36 2.61 7.00
C SER A 25 3.31 1.42 6.99
N ALA A 26 3.24 0.56 5.98
CA ALA A 26 4.23 -0.50 5.78
C ALA A 26 5.64 0.07 5.51
N CYS A 27 5.75 1.14 4.71
CA CYS A 27 7.03 1.83 4.54
C CYS A 27 7.57 2.36 5.88
N SER A 28 6.72 2.99 6.71
CA SER A 28 7.13 3.47 8.04
C SER A 28 7.71 2.35 8.89
N LEU A 29 7.05 1.17 8.92
CA LEU A 29 7.56 0.01 9.65
C LEU A 29 8.93 -0.46 9.13
N ALA A 30 9.12 -0.51 7.80
CA ALA A 30 10.39 -0.90 7.20
C ALA A 30 11.52 0.06 7.58
N PHE A 31 11.24 1.36 7.63
CA PHE A 31 12.20 2.38 8.05
C PHE A 31 12.49 2.33 9.55
N ASP A 32 11.47 2.13 10.39
CA ASP A 32 11.63 1.95 11.83
C ASP A 32 12.56 0.76 12.14
N ALA A 33 12.42 -0.36 11.41
CA ALA A 33 13.30 -1.53 11.55
C ALA A 33 14.75 -1.25 11.12
N ALA A 34 14.94 -0.34 10.18
CA ALA A 34 16.27 0.12 9.76
C ALA A 34 16.84 1.24 10.66
N ASN A 35 16.12 1.65 11.71
CA ASN A 35 16.45 2.79 12.57
C ASN A 35 16.63 4.10 11.78
N VAL A 36 15.81 4.31 10.75
CA VAL A 36 15.81 5.50 9.89
C VAL A 36 14.45 6.16 9.96
N GLU A 37 14.41 7.48 9.99
CA GLU A 37 13.17 8.24 10.01
C GLU A 37 12.47 8.20 8.65
N PHE A 38 11.16 7.96 8.64
CA PHE A 38 10.30 8.05 7.46
C PHE A 38 9.34 9.24 7.58
N ARG A 39 8.78 9.68 6.46
CA ARG A 39 7.73 10.70 6.45
C ARG A 39 6.52 10.26 7.27
N ALA A 40 5.83 11.22 7.87
CA ALA A 40 4.61 10.95 8.62
C ALA A 40 3.55 10.26 7.75
N THR A 41 2.93 9.23 8.32
CA THR A 41 1.79 8.51 7.76
C THR A 41 0.77 8.25 8.85
N LYS A 42 -0.49 8.16 8.50
CA LYS A 42 -1.59 8.08 9.46
C LYS A 42 -2.71 7.12 9.04
N ASP A 43 -2.61 6.59 7.84
CA ASP A 43 -3.61 5.75 7.20
C ASP A 43 -3.10 4.30 7.14
N LEU A 44 -3.98 3.32 7.30
CA LEU A 44 -3.66 1.90 7.18
C LEU A 44 -4.31 1.34 5.93
N ASP A 45 -3.47 0.88 5.01
CA ASP A 45 -3.86 0.22 3.76
C ASP A 45 -3.73 -1.30 3.97
N LEU A 46 -4.85 -2.02 4.02
CA LEU A 46 -4.92 -3.44 4.38
C LEU A 46 -5.40 -4.27 3.18
N VAL A 47 -4.58 -5.20 2.74
CA VAL A 47 -4.97 -6.25 1.79
C VAL A 47 -5.54 -7.42 2.56
N LEU A 48 -6.79 -7.78 2.30
CA LEU A 48 -7.44 -8.92 2.96
C LEU A 48 -7.01 -10.24 2.32
N THR A 49 -6.67 -11.21 3.16
CA THR A 49 -6.33 -12.59 2.74
C THR A 49 -7.60 -13.41 2.69
N LEU A 50 -8.21 -13.50 1.50
CA LEU A 50 -9.55 -14.09 1.31
C LEU A 50 -9.64 -15.55 1.73
N GLU A 51 -8.55 -16.28 1.60
CA GLU A 51 -8.47 -17.72 1.88
C GLU A 51 -8.70 -18.06 3.35
N VAL A 52 -8.52 -17.10 4.26
CA VAL A 52 -8.67 -17.28 5.71
C VAL A 52 -9.72 -16.35 6.33
N LEU A 53 -10.37 -15.51 5.53
CA LEU A 53 -11.43 -14.63 6.03
C LEU A 53 -12.60 -15.45 6.59
N ASN A 54 -13.10 -15.01 7.74
CA ASN A 54 -14.22 -15.66 8.41
C ASN A 54 -15.08 -14.62 9.15
N ASP A 55 -16.25 -15.08 9.64
CA ASP A 55 -17.21 -14.22 10.33
C ASP A 55 -16.64 -13.57 11.60
N ASP A 56 -15.72 -14.24 12.29
CA ASP A 56 -15.15 -13.72 13.53
C ASP A 56 -14.21 -12.55 13.25
N PHE A 57 -13.41 -12.62 12.18
CA PHE A 57 -12.64 -11.47 11.70
C PHE A 57 -13.56 -10.32 11.30
N ALA A 58 -14.64 -10.60 10.56
CA ALA A 58 -15.60 -9.58 10.15
C ALA A 58 -16.23 -8.88 11.36
N LYS A 59 -16.69 -9.63 12.36
CA LYS A 59 -17.22 -9.08 13.63
C LYS A 59 -16.17 -8.23 14.34
N ARG A 60 -14.92 -8.71 14.40
CA ARG A 60 -13.82 -8.01 15.05
C ARG A 60 -13.50 -6.69 14.37
N LEU A 61 -13.53 -6.67 13.02
CA LEU A 61 -13.34 -5.46 12.24
C LEU A 61 -14.45 -4.43 12.50
N TRP A 62 -15.71 -4.86 12.49
CA TRP A 62 -16.83 -3.99 12.82
C TRP A 62 -16.77 -3.44 14.24
N GLN A 63 -16.38 -4.26 15.21
CA GLN A 63 -16.16 -3.79 16.58
C GLN A 63 -15.11 -2.68 16.61
N PHE A 64 -13.97 -2.83 15.93
CA PHE A 64 -12.94 -1.81 15.84
C PHE A 64 -13.44 -0.51 15.20
N VAL A 65 -14.20 -0.61 14.13
CA VAL A 65 -14.81 0.54 13.44
C VAL A 65 -15.80 1.27 14.35
N GLN A 66 -16.63 0.54 15.08
CA GLN A 66 -17.61 1.11 16.03
C GLN A 66 -16.93 1.76 17.24
N GLU A 67 -15.93 1.11 17.84
CA GLU A 67 -15.16 1.65 18.96
C GLU A 67 -14.45 2.96 18.59
N GLY A 68 -13.89 3.03 17.37
CA GLY A 68 -13.28 4.23 16.83
C GLY A 68 -14.28 5.31 16.43
N GLN A 69 -15.57 4.98 16.35
CA GLN A 69 -16.62 5.86 15.85
C GLN A 69 -16.24 6.47 14.49
N TYR A 70 -15.80 5.60 13.56
CA TYR A 70 -15.42 6.03 12.24
C TYR A 70 -16.61 6.52 11.41
N SER A 71 -16.36 7.53 10.60
CA SER A 71 -17.25 7.89 9.51
C SER A 71 -17.04 6.93 8.34
N THR A 72 -18.13 6.43 7.77
CA THR A 72 -18.10 5.63 6.54
C THR A 72 -18.33 6.54 5.35
N TYR A 73 -17.61 6.31 4.25
CA TYR A 73 -17.90 7.00 3.01
C TYR A 73 -19.11 6.32 2.35
N GLN A 74 -20.31 6.78 2.67
CA GLN A 74 -21.52 6.42 1.93
C GLN A 74 -21.70 7.40 0.78
N ARG A 75 -21.35 7.01 -0.43
CA ARG A 75 -21.87 7.68 -1.62
C ARG A 75 -23.32 7.26 -1.85
N SER A 76 -24.15 8.28 -2.12
CA SER A 76 -25.58 8.17 -2.35
C SER A 76 -25.97 7.06 -3.33
N LYS A 77 -26.91 6.27 -2.89
CA LYS A 77 -28.01 5.58 -3.59
C LYS A 77 -27.78 4.40 -4.51
N ASP A 78 -26.61 4.04 -4.98
CA ASP A 78 -26.50 2.79 -5.75
C ASP A 78 -25.07 2.24 -5.74
N LYS A 79 -24.93 1.05 -5.12
CA LYS A 79 -23.89 0.05 -5.35
C LYS A 79 -22.46 0.38 -4.91
N ASP A 80 -21.90 -0.57 -4.19
CA ASP A 80 -20.51 -0.88 -4.02
C ASP A 80 -19.77 -0.06 -2.94
N ALA A 81 -19.91 -0.53 -1.70
CA ALA A 81 -19.18 0.00 -0.58
C ALA A 81 -17.69 -0.36 -0.68
N PHE A 82 -16.91 0.59 -1.10
CA PHE A 82 -15.51 0.69 -0.82
C PHE A 82 -15.35 0.81 0.69
N TYR A 83 -14.66 -0.12 1.32
CA TYR A 83 -14.47 -0.04 2.76
C TYR A 83 -13.36 0.92 3.09
N ARG A 84 -13.72 2.19 3.10
CA ARG A 84 -12.89 3.27 3.62
C ARG A 84 -13.57 3.82 4.87
N PHE A 85 -12.90 3.66 6.01
CA PHE A 85 -13.30 4.21 7.28
C PHE A 85 -12.36 5.37 7.62
N HIS A 86 -12.91 6.55 7.85
CA HIS A 86 -12.10 7.75 8.08
C HIS A 86 -12.62 8.58 9.24
N SER A 87 -11.80 9.54 9.68
CA SER A 87 -12.16 10.53 10.69
C SER A 87 -12.74 9.92 11.97
N PRO A 88 -12.00 9.01 12.65
CA PRO A 88 -12.47 8.44 13.90
C PRO A 88 -12.65 9.55 14.95
N ALA A 89 -13.72 9.46 15.76
CA ALA A 89 -13.94 10.38 16.86
C ALA A 89 -12.86 10.26 17.94
N ASP A 90 -12.37 9.05 18.18
CA ASP A 90 -11.24 8.80 19.07
C ASP A 90 -9.91 8.91 18.32
N ARG A 91 -9.12 9.91 18.69
CA ARG A 91 -7.81 10.19 18.08
C ARG A 91 -6.74 9.14 18.35
N ARG A 92 -6.99 8.16 19.19
CA ARG A 92 -6.09 7.01 19.41
C ARG A 92 -6.14 6.02 18.25
N PHE A 93 -7.23 6.00 17.48
CA PHE A 93 -7.41 5.15 16.31
C PHE A 93 -6.65 5.67 15.08
N PRO A 94 -6.31 4.79 14.10
CA PRO A 94 -5.81 5.21 12.80
C PRO A 94 -6.72 6.26 12.16
N HIS A 95 -6.14 7.22 11.46
CA HIS A 95 -6.96 8.28 10.87
C HIS A 95 -7.89 7.78 9.77
N MET A 96 -7.41 6.80 9.01
CA MET A 96 -8.17 6.13 7.96
C MET A 96 -7.79 4.65 7.90
N LEU A 97 -8.76 3.80 7.60
CA LEU A 97 -8.58 2.40 7.24
C LEU A 97 -9.09 2.21 5.82
N GLU A 98 -8.26 1.63 4.97
CA GLU A 98 -8.65 1.22 3.62
C GLU A 98 -8.51 -0.29 3.50
N LEU A 99 -9.59 -0.97 3.13
CA LEU A 99 -9.61 -2.41 2.99
C LEU A 99 -9.70 -2.77 1.51
N PHE A 100 -8.75 -3.56 1.08
CA PHE A 100 -8.67 -4.05 -0.30
C PHE A 100 -8.89 -5.56 -0.32
N ALA A 101 -9.84 -6.01 -1.14
CA ALA A 101 -10.10 -7.43 -1.35
C ALA A 101 -10.15 -7.73 -2.85
N ARG A 102 -9.61 -8.88 -3.23
CA ARG A 102 -9.58 -9.32 -4.64
C ARG A 102 -10.93 -9.82 -5.15
N ASN A 103 -11.80 -10.32 -4.26
CA ASN A 103 -13.08 -10.91 -4.63
C ASN A 103 -14.24 -10.25 -3.87
N PRO A 104 -15.33 -9.86 -4.59
CA PRO A 104 -16.47 -9.14 -4.01
C PRO A 104 -17.41 -9.97 -3.15
N GLY A 105 -17.21 -11.26 -3.07
CA GLY A 105 -18.18 -12.18 -2.46
C GLY A 105 -18.15 -12.28 -0.93
N PHE A 106 -17.33 -11.51 -0.23
CA PHE A 106 -17.24 -11.55 1.23
C PHE A 106 -18.16 -10.50 1.87
N GLU A 107 -19.05 -10.94 2.73
CA GLU A 107 -19.92 -10.07 3.54
C GLU A 107 -19.25 -9.75 4.88
N LEU A 108 -19.02 -8.48 5.18
CA LEU A 108 -18.46 -8.04 6.47
C LEU A 108 -19.50 -7.97 7.60
N ALA A 109 -20.79 -7.87 7.25
CA ALA A 109 -21.90 -7.90 8.18
C ALA A 109 -23.17 -8.29 7.41
N GLU A 110 -24.24 -8.68 8.14
CA GLU A 110 -25.53 -9.00 7.55
C GLU A 110 -26.02 -7.84 6.65
N GLY A 111 -26.07 -8.06 5.33
CA GLY A 111 -26.46 -7.06 4.33
C GLY A 111 -25.36 -6.11 3.84
N SER A 112 -24.10 -6.29 4.25
CA SER A 112 -22.96 -5.54 3.71
C SER A 112 -22.07 -6.44 2.88
N HIS A 113 -21.85 -6.06 1.63
CA HIS A 113 -20.97 -6.77 0.70
C HIS A 113 -19.64 -6.02 0.55
N LEU A 114 -18.53 -6.76 0.61
CA LEU A 114 -17.26 -6.28 0.07
C LEU A 114 -17.41 -6.28 -1.46
N THR A 115 -17.56 -5.11 -2.04
CA THR A 115 -17.59 -4.98 -3.48
C THR A 115 -16.19 -4.67 -4.00
N PRO A 116 -15.74 -5.30 -5.12
CA PRO A 116 -14.50 -4.87 -5.75
C PRO A 116 -14.64 -3.42 -6.12
N ILE A 117 -13.60 -2.66 -5.85
CA ILE A 117 -13.51 -1.31 -6.34
C ILE A 117 -13.40 -1.37 -7.85
N THR A 118 -14.49 -1.07 -8.54
CA THR A 118 -14.40 -0.82 -9.97
C THR A 118 -13.84 0.58 -10.20
N TRP A 119 -12.97 0.71 -11.18
CA TRP A 119 -12.25 1.92 -11.55
C TRP A 119 -13.12 3.18 -11.68
N GLU A 120 -14.38 3.02 -12.00
CA GLU A 120 -15.32 4.08 -12.31
C GLU A 120 -15.89 4.77 -11.07
N GLN A 121 -15.74 4.17 -9.89
CA GLN A 121 -16.50 4.57 -8.70
C GLN A 121 -15.70 5.29 -7.61
N VAL A 122 -14.39 5.38 -7.75
CA VAL A 122 -13.51 6.01 -6.75
C VAL A 122 -12.92 7.31 -7.31
N ASP A 123 -13.16 8.44 -6.64
CA ASP A 123 -12.58 9.73 -7.03
C ASP A 123 -11.15 9.93 -6.52
N ASP A 124 -10.65 9.02 -5.70
CA ASP A 124 -9.32 9.10 -5.08
C ASP A 124 -8.31 8.29 -5.89
N ALA A 125 -7.27 8.98 -6.37
CA ALA A 125 -6.24 8.39 -7.22
C ALA A 125 -5.39 7.33 -6.50
N ASP A 126 -5.13 7.50 -5.21
CA ASP A 126 -4.34 6.55 -4.41
C ASP A 126 -5.08 5.22 -4.24
N ALA A 127 -6.34 5.27 -3.85
CA ALA A 127 -7.16 4.09 -3.67
C ALA A 127 -7.38 3.35 -5.00
N LYS A 128 -7.54 4.08 -6.11
CA LYS A 128 -7.61 3.49 -7.46
C LYS A 128 -6.32 2.77 -7.83
N SER A 129 -5.17 3.37 -7.53
CA SER A 129 -3.87 2.77 -7.81
C SER A 129 -3.64 1.49 -7.00
N LEU A 130 -3.99 1.49 -5.71
CA LEU A 130 -3.87 0.30 -4.88
C LEU A 130 -4.80 -0.82 -5.34
N SER A 131 -6.04 -0.50 -5.72
CA SER A 131 -6.97 -1.48 -6.28
C SER A 131 -6.45 -2.11 -7.57
N ALA A 132 -5.83 -1.31 -8.45
CA ALA A 132 -5.22 -1.83 -9.68
C ALA A 132 -4.10 -2.82 -9.42
N ILE A 133 -3.27 -2.54 -8.42
CA ILE A 133 -2.20 -3.44 -7.99
C ILE A 133 -2.80 -4.79 -7.58
N LEU A 134 -3.87 -4.77 -6.79
CA LEU A 134 -4.46 -5.97 -6.21
C LEU A 134 -5.30 -6.80 -7.19
N MET A 135 -5.80 -6.19 -8.26
CA MET A 135 -6.46 -6.91 -9.37
C MET A 135 -5.47 -7.70 -10.22
N ASN A 136 -4.17 -7.43 -10.11
CA ASN A 136 -3.12 -8.14 -10.83
C ASN A 136 -2.64 -9.34 -10.00
N ASP A 137 -2.76 -10.56 -10.56
CA ASP A 137 -2.37 -11.80 -9.91
C ASP A 137 -0.91 -11.82 -9.44
N ALA A 138 -0.01 -11.27 -10.25
CA ALA A 138 1.41 -11.24 -9.94
C ALA A 138 1.70 -10.39 -8.70
N TYR A 139 1.05 -9.24 -8.56
CA TYR A 139 1.21 -8.37 -7.39
C TYR A 139 0.55 -8.94 -6.14
N TYR A 140 -0.64 -9.54 -6.28
CA TYR A 140 -1.28 -10.24 -5.16
C TYR A 140 -0.38 -11.35 -4.63
N LYS A 141 0.15 -12.18 -5.54
CA LYS A 141 1.12 -13.23 -5.21
C LYS A 141 2.39 -12.67 -4.58
N LEU A 142 2.96 -11.58 -5.12
CA LEU A 142 4.13 -10.90 -4.54
C LEU A 142 3.90 -10.53 -3.08
N ILE A 143 2.74 -9.98 -2.76
CA ILE A 143 2.37 -9.58 -1.39
C ILE A 143 2.27 -10.82 -0.50
N HIS A 144 1.53 -11.84 -0.92
CA HIS A 144 1.23 -13.00 -0.07
C HIS A 144 2.41 -13.94 0.13
N ASP A 145 3.26 -14.14 -0.89
CA ASP A 145 4.44 -15.00 -0.80
C ASP A 145 5.57 -14.36 0.04
N ASN A 146 5.55 -13.04 0.21
CA ASN A 146 6.60 -12.29 0.89
C ASN A 146 6.14 -11.58 2.16
N LYS A 147 5.08 -12.11 2.80
CA LYS A 147 4.59 -11.64 4.08
C LYS A 147 5.63 -11.81 5.17
N ILE A 148 5.78 -10.80 6.01
CA ILE A 148 6.62 -10.82 7.21
C ILE A 148 5.82 -10.24 8.38
N VAL A 149 6.12 -10.70 9.58
CA VAL A 149 5.64 -10.04 10.81
C VAL A 149 6.65 -8.98 11.22
N GLN A 150 6.20 -7.74 11.31
CA GLN A 150 7.03 -6.63 11.75
C GLN A 150 6.27 -5.77 12.75
N ASN A 151 6.86 -5.53 13.92
CA ASN A 151 6.20 -4.86 15.04
C ASN A 151 4.80 -5.43 15.33
N GLY A 152 4.64 -6.76 15.25
CA GLY A 152 3.40 -7.47 15.57
C GLY A 152 2.25 -7.27 14.58
N VAL A 153 2.52 -6.79 13.35
CA VAL A 153 1.55 -6.77 12.26
C VAL A 153 2.10 -7.48 11.04
N MET A 154 1.20 -8.09 10.25
CA MET A 154 1.57 -8.70 8.98
C MET A 154 1.77 -7.62 7.93
N THR A 155 2.92 -7.63 7.24
CA THR A 155 3.30 -6.65 6.21
C THR A 155 4.22 -7.29 5.17
N VAL A 156 4.79 -6.49 4.30
CA VAL A 156 5.87 -6.88 3.37
C VAL A 156 7.12 -6.02 3.60
N GLY A 157 8.29 -6.60 3.41
CA GLY A 157 9.56 -5.90 3.59
C GLY A 157 9.85 -4.84 2.53
N ALA A 158 10.84 -3.97 2.80
CA ALA A 158 11.24 -2.88 1.91
C ALA A 158 11.52 -3.34 0.47
N LEU A 159 12.13 -4.52 0.30
CA LEU A 159 12.44 -5.11 -0.99
C LEU A 159 11.18 -5.30 -1.87
N HIS A 160 10.04 -5.66 -1.27
CA HIS A 160 8.79 -5.89 -1.99
C HIS A 160 7.88 -4.66 -1.99
N LEU A 161 8.10 -3.68 -1.11
CA LEU A 161 7.39 -2.39 -1.14
C LEU A 161 7.80 -1.53 -2.34
N VAL A 162 9.05 -1.64 -2.84
CA VAL A 162 9.50 -0.88 -4.00
C VAL A 162 8.67 -1.18 -5.26
N PRO A 163 8.47 -2.45 -5.69
CA PRO A 163 7.60 -2.76 -6.83
C PRO A 163 6.15 -2.28 -6.65
N LEU A 164 5.60 -2.34 -5.43
CA LEU A 164 4.26 -1.83 -5.15
C LEU A 164 4.17 -0.32 -5.34
N LYS A 165 5.17 0.44 -4.87
CA LYS A 165 5.24 1.90 -5.08
C LYS A 165 5.49 2.24 -6.55
N ALA A 166 6.27 1.42 -7.25
CA ALA A 166 6.53 1.55 -8.68
C ALA A 166 5.22 1.40 -9.48
N ARG A 167 4.42 0.37 -9.23
CA ARG A 167 3.14 0.17 -9.90
C ARG A 167 2.16 1.29 -9.61
N ALA A 168 2.05 1.72 -8.33
CA ALA A 168 1.18 2.83 -7.96
C ALA A 168 1.55 4.13 -8.72
N TRP A 169 2.85 4.42 -8.84
CA TRP A 169 3.30 5.58 -9.61
C TRP A 169 3.01 5.48 -11.10
N LEU A 170 3.24 4.31 -11.72
CA LEU A 170 2.92 4.08 -13.13
C LEU A 170 1.42 4.24 -13.41
N ASP A 171 0.58 3.64 -12.59
CA ASP A 171 -0.87 3.76 -12.74
C ASP A 171 -1.35 5.22 -12.69
N MET A 172 -0.80 6.01 -11.77
CA MET A 172 -1.11 7.44 -11.70
C MET A 172 -0.64 8.21 -12.95
N ILE A 173 0.54 7.86 -13.50
CA ILE A 173 1.02 8.45 -14.76
C ILE A 173 0.10 8.05 -15.91
N GLU A 174 -0.26 6.79 -16.06
CA GLU A 174 -1.13 6.27 -17.10
C GLU A 174 -2.50 6.98 -17.08
N ARG A 175 -3.03 7.23 -15.89
CA ARG A 175 -4.29 8.00 -15.71
C ARG A 175 -4.12 9.45 -16.12
N ARG A 176 -3.07 10.11 -15.66
CA ARG A 176 -2.78 11.51 -16.04
C ARG A 176 -2.63 11.64 -17.55
N ASP A 177 -1.89 10.72 -18.19
CA ASP A 177 -1.68 10.69 -19.63
C ASP A 177 -2.98 10.42 -20.41
N SER A 178 -3.95 9.75 -19.77
CA SER A 178 -5.31 9.53 -20.29
C SER A 178 -6.27 10.70 -20.00
N GLY A 179 -5.79 11.82 -19.47
CA GLY A 179 -6.58 13.01 -19.17
C GLY A 179 -7.40 12.96 -17.88
N ILE A 180 -7.17 11.95 -17.03
CA ILE A 180 -7.78 11.88 -15.69
C ILE A 180 -6.97 12.76 -14.74
N HIS A 181 -7.66 13.57 -13.95
CA HIS A 181 -6.99 14.39 -12.94
C HIS A 181 -6.32 13.52 -11.87
N VAL A 182 -5.04 13.75 -11.63
CA VAL A 182 -4.24 13.13 -10.57
C VAL A 182 -3.54 14.23 -9.78
N ASP A 183 -3.61 14.18 -8.45
CA ASP A 183 -2.90 15.15 -7.60
C ASP A 183 -1.39 14.96 -7.74
N ASP A 184 -0.67 16.01 -8.10
CA ASP A 184 0.79 16.02 -8.23
C ASP A 184 1.51 15.63 -6.94
N LYS A 185 0.92 15.91 -5.77
CA LYS A 185 1.50 15.54 -4.48
C LYS A 185 1.50 14.03 -4.30
N GLU A 186 0.40 13.37 -4.65
CA GLU A 186 0.27 11.92 -4.56
C GLU A 186 1.19 11.22 -5.57
N LEU A 187 1.25 11.74 -6.79
CA LEU A 187 2.17 11.23 -7.81
C LEU A 187 3.63 11.33 -7.34
N LYS A 188 4.04 12.48 -6.81
CA LYS A 188 5.38 12.69 -6.24
C LYS A 188 5.64 11.82 -5.02
N LYS A 189 4.63 11.54 -4.20
CA LYS A 189 4.72 10.71 -3.00
C LYS A 189 5.19 9.30 -3.34
N HIS A 190 4.53 8.60 -4.26
CA HIS A 190 4.90 7.24 -4.66
C HIS A 190 6.28 7.18 -5.29
N ARG A 191 6.59 8.09 -6.21
CA ARG A 191 7.90 8.23 -6.83
C ARG A 191 9.01 8.43 -5.79
N ASN A 192 8.80 9.35 -4.86
CA ASN A 192 9.78 9.68 -3.84
C ASN A 192 9.96 8.53 -2.83
N ASP A 193 8.90 7.77 -2.54
CA ASP A 193 8.99 6.61 -1.66
C ASP A 193 9.86 5.50 -2.27
N ILE A 194 9.92 5.33 -3.61
CA ILE A 194 10.87 4.41 -4.28
C ILE A 194 12.31 4.79 -3.93
N ILE A 195 12.65 6.07 -4.05
CA ILE A 195 14.01 6.58 -3.77
C ILE A 195 14.34 6.45 -2.28
N ARG A 196 13.39 6.73 -1.41
CA ARG A 196 13.58 6.55 0.05
C ARG A 196 13.81 5.08 0.41
N LEU A 197 12.96 4.18 -0.08
CA LEU A 197 13.07 2.74 0.18
C LEU A 197 14.42 2.19 -0.26
N HIS A 198 14.95 2.64 -1.42
CA HIS A 198 16.30 2.27 -1.83
C HIS A 198 17.34 2.56 -0.73
N GLY A 199 17.18 3.64 0.04
CA GLY A 199 18.11 4.04 1.10
C GLY A 199 18.26 3.02 2.25
N ILE A 200 17.33 2.08 2.38
CA ILE A 200 17.35 1.01 3.39
C ILE A 200 17.50 -0.39 2.78
N LEU A 201 17.74 -0.49 1.46
CA LEU A 201 18.05 -1.77 0.79
C LEU A 201 19.56 -2.01 0.74
N ASP A 202 19.93 -3.28 0.82
CA ASP A 202 21.28 -3.71 0.46
C ASP A 202 21.39 -3.84 -1.07
N ALA A 203 22.33 -3.12 -1.68
CA ALA A 203 22.54 -3.13 -3.13
C ALA A 203 22.97 -4.51 -3.68
N GLN A 204 23.38 -5.43 -2.80
CA GLN A 204 23.73 -6.80 -3.18
C GLN A 204 22.52 -7.74 -3.19
N MET A 205 21.37 -7.32 -2.65
CA MET A 205 20.15 -8.11 -2.73
C MET A 205 19.74 -8.35 -4.18
N ARG A 206 19.15 -9.52 -4.41
CA ARG A 206 18.51 -9.87 -5.67
C ARG A 206 17.15 -10.46 -5.36
N VAL A 207 16.17 -10.12 -6.19
CA VAL A 207 14.81 -10.67 -6.06
C VAL A 207 14.33 -11.14 -7.42
N GLU A 208 13.77 -12.33 -7.43
CA GLU A 208 13.07 -12.84 -8.59
C GLU A 208 11.66 -12.28 -8.64
N LEU A 209 11.32 -11.62 -9.74
CA LEU A 209 10.00 -11.04 -9.97
C LEU A 209 9.35 -11.72 -11.17
N GLU A 210 8.02 -11.80 -11.16
CA GLU A 210 7.26 -12.18 -12.34
C GLU A 210 7.47 -11.19 -13.50
N ASN A 211 7.34 -11.66 -14.74
CA ASN A 211 7.66 -10.87 -15.93
C ASN A 211 6.86 -9.56 -16.03
N SER A 212 5.60 -9.55 -15.58
CA SER A 212 4.78 -8.35 -15.57
C SER A 212 5.34 -7.29 -14.60
N ILE A 213 5.78 -7.71 -13.43
CA ILE A 213 6.38 -6.81 -12.42
C ILE A 213 7.76 -6.33 -12.88
N LYS A 214 8.56 -7.21 -13.52
CA LYS A 214 9.83 -6.79 -14.15
C LYS A 214 9.61 -5.72 -15.22
N ALA A 215 8.58 -5.87 -16.06
CA ALA A 215 8.23 -4.89 -17.07
C ALA A 215 7.86 -3.53 -16.46
N ASP A 216 7.09 -3.54 -15.39
CA ASP A 216 6.76 -2.32 -14.65
C ASP A 216 8.00 -1.66 -14.04
N MET A 217 8.91 -2.44 -13.45
CA MET A 217 10.18 -1.92 -12.92
C MET A 217 11.06 -1.31 -14.03
N ILE A 218 11.13 -1.93 -15.21
CA ILE A 218 11.84 -1.37 -16.38
C ILE A 218 11.23 -0.03 -16.77
N ASN A 219 9.90 0.07 -16.86
CA ASN A 219 9.19 1.29 -17.20
C ASN A 219 9.49 2.42 -16.19
N VAL A 220 9.42 2.12 -14.89
CA VAL A 220 9.75 3.07 -13.83
C VAL A 220 11.19 3.57 -13.98
N LEU A 221 12.16 2.66 -14.08
CA LEU A 221 13.58 3.01 -14.17
C LEU A 221 13.96 3.74 -15.46
N ASN A 222 13.15 3.65 -16.51
CA ASN A 222 13.32 4.44 -17.73
C ASN A 222 12.68 5.83 -17.64
N ARG A 223 11.63 6.01 -16.82
CA ARG A 223 10.93 7.30 -16.64
C ARG A 223 11.56 8.19 -15.57
N LEU A 224 12.11 7.61 -14.49
CA LEU A 224 12.69 8.35 -13.36
C LEU A 224 13.71 9.43 -13.74
N PRO A 225 14.61 9.25 -14.76
CA PRO A 225 15.55 10.29 -15.16
C PRO A 225 14.90 11.56 -15.70
N GLY A 226 13.68 11.47 -16.24
CA GLY A 226 12.93 12.62 -16.75
C GLY A 226 12.17 13.40 -15.67
N GLU A 227 12.23 12.91 -14.42
CA GLU A 227 11.53 13.52 -13.30
C GLU A 227 12.44 14.47 -12.51
N ASP A 228 11.86 15.54 -11.99
CA ASP A 228 12.55 16.47 -11.08
C ASP A 228 12.69 15.81 -9.69
N ILE A 229 13.82 15.14 -9.47
CA ILE A 229 14.13 14.41 -8.24
C ILE A 229 15.46 14.89 -7.68
N GLU A 230 15.42 15.43 -6.47
CA GLU A 230 16.58 15.75 -5.66
C GLU A 230 16.76 14.69 -4.56
N PRO A 231 17.61 13.64 -4.75
CA PRO A 231 17.76 12.55 -3.78
C PRO A 231 18.17 13.03 -2.38
N LYS A 232 18.92 14.12 -2.28
CA LYS A 232 19.32 14.73 -1.00
C LYS A 232 18.11 15.16 -0.16
N HIS A 233 17.07 15.70 -0.79
CA HIS A 233 15.83 16.09 -0.12
C HIS A 233 15.00 14.88 0.34
N LEU A 234 15.35 13.69 -0.14
CA LEU A 234 14.73 12.42 0.20
C LEU A 234 15.58 11.59 1.18
N GLY A 235 16.65 12.18 1.74
CA GLY A 235 17.52 11.52 2.70
C GLY A 235 18.66 10.70 2.09
N SER A 236 18.78 10.66 0.75
CA SER A 236 19.86 9.93 0.09
C SER A 236 21.08 10.84 -0.18
N ARG A 237 22.28 10.32 0.13
CA ARG A 237 23.55 10.97 -0.28
C ARG A 237 24.03 10.50 -1.65
N ARG A 238 23.38 9.50 -2.24
CA ARG A 238 23.74 8.94 -3.55
C ARG A 238 23.04 9.71 -4.67
N PRO A 239 23.72 9.94 -5.82
CA PRO A 239 23.07 10.52 -7.00
C PRO A 239 22.02 9.59 -7.57
N LEU A 240 21.06 10.13 -8.31
CA LEU A 240 19.93 9.37 -8.87
C LEU A 240 20.40 8.22 -9.78
N GLU A 241 21.45 8.45 -10.59
CA GLU A 241 22.02 7.44 -11.49
C GLU A 241 22.53 6.21 -10.73
N ALA A 242 23.18 6.42 -9.57
CA ALA A 242 23.67 5.33 -8.73
C ALA A 242 22.51 4.56 -8.08
N ILE A 243 21.47 5.28 -7.62
CA ILE A 243 20.25 4.66 -7.09
C ILE A 243 19.59 3.79 -8.15
N MET A 244 19.48 4.28 -9.38
CA MET A 244 18.88 3.54 -10.49
C MET A 244 19.71 2.32 -10.89
N ALA A 245 21.05 2.42 -10.86
CA ALA A 245 21.93 1.29 -11.12
C ALA A 245 21.73 0.18 -10.09
N ASP A 246 21.63 0.53 -8.81
CA ASP A 246 21.33 -0.45 -7.75
C ASP A 246 19.96 -1.08 -7.93
N LEU A 247 18.91 -0.29 -8.17
CA LEU A 247 17.56 -0.82 -8.38
C LEU A 247 17.51 -1.74 -9.61
N ARG A 248 18.22 -1.42 -10.70
CA ARG A 248 18.37 -2.34 -11.86
C ARG A 248 19.05 -3.64 -11.46
N SER A 249 20.10 -3.54 -10.65
CA SER A 249 20.84 -4.72 -10.18
C SER A 249 19.96 -5.61 -9.28
N ILE A 250 19.20 -5.01 -8.36
CA ILE A 250 18.34 -5.74 -7.42
C ILE A 250 17.19 -6.46 -8.13
N TYR A 251 16.51 -5.79 -9.07
CA TYR A 251 15.22 -6.23 -9.59
C TYR A 251 15.26 -6.80 -11.00
N LEU A 252 16.30 -6.52 -11.80
CA LEU A 252 16.35 -6.87 -13.22
C LEU A 252 17.53 -7.78 -13.60
N GLN A 253 18.58 -7.84 -12.80
CA GLN A 253 19.71 -8.73 -13.03
C GLN A 253 19.50 -10.03 -12.26
N GLN A 254 19.49 -11.14 -12.99
CA GLN A 254 19.56 -12.50 -12.46
C GLN A 254 20.98 -13.00 -12.51
#